data_09d21d55937d5a472bb275ec78ef2643
#
_entry.id   09d21d55937d5a472bb275ec78ef2643
#
_cell.length_a   1.000
_cell.length_b   1.000
_cell.length_c   1.000
_cell.angle_alpha   90.00
_cell.angle_beta   90.00
_cell.angle_gamma   90.00
#
_symmetry.space_group_name_H-M   'P 1'
#
loop_
_entity.id
_entity.type
_entity.pdbx_description
1 polymer ?
#
loop_
_entity_poly.entity_id
_entity_poly.type
_entity_poly.pdbx_seq_one_letter_code
_entity_poly.pdbx_strand_id
1 'polypeptide(L)'
;QSSVTANDIGVVYWQTNNIDSDPLFTNTSNNDYTLSTGSPAIDVGHPNAFYNDTNGTRNDMGYTGGNGISFSATELDFGYVAVGENSYKTLTITNTRDSAISLSGASFDDVQFSTSQSFPLNIPNHSSQYIHFSFTPTSGGAKTGTLQLSSDDISGSDTYGEFALSGNALDLSDGVVQVPSEVPTIQEAIDASSDGDTVLVAS
;
A
#
# COMPACT_ATOMS: atom_id res chain seq x y z
N GLN A 1 -13.70 27.35 20.87
CA GLN A 1 -14.60 26.33 20.28
C GLN A 1 -15.15 26.91 18.98
N SER A 2 -14.60 26.49 17.87
CA SER A 2 -15.15 26.78 16.55
C SER A 2 -16.35 25.85 16.34
N SER A 3 -17.57 26.39 16.34
CA SER A 3 -18.75 25.60 16.03
C SER A 3 -18.88 25.46 14.52
N VAL A 4 -18.62 24.28 14.00
CA VAL A 4 -19.10 23.91 12.68
C VAL A 4 -20.61 23.71 12.80
N THR A 5 -21.40 24.64 12.31
CA THR A 5 -22.83 24.45 12.15
C THR A 5 -23.04 23.49 11.00
N ALA A 6 -23.22 22.21 11.31
CA ALA A 6 -23.65 21.22 10.33
C ALA A 6 -25.11 21.53 9.96
N ASN A 7 -25.35 21.94 8.73
CA ASN A 7 -26.66 21.82 8.12
C ASN A 7 -26.93 20.32 7.90
N ASP A 8 -27.61 19.73 8.86
CA ASP A 8 -28.52 18.57 8.79
C ASP A 8 -28.15 17.29 8.03
N ILE A 9 -26.91 17.05 7.62
CA ILE A 9 -26.53 15.80 6.98
C ILE A 9 -25.15 15.33 7.45
N GLY A 10 -25.09 14.76 8.66
CA GLY A 10 -23.94 13.98 9.07
C GLY A 10 -23.30 14.39 10.38
N VAL A 11 -23.04 13.42 11.21
CA VAL A 11 -22.23 13.57 12.41
C VAL A 11 -20.77 13.70 11.98
N VAL A 12 -20.15 14.84 12.25
CA VAL A 12 -18.70 15.03 12.06
C VAL A 12 -17.99 14.38 13.25
N TYR A 13 -17.31 13.27 13.01
CA TYR A 13 -16.47 12.65 14.02
C TYR A 13 -15.09 13.31 14.00
N TRP A 14 -14.80 14.12 15.01
CA TRP A 14 -13.47 14.66 15.25
C TRP A 14 -12.61 13.56 15.89
N GLN A 15 -11.61 13.09 15.18
CA GLN A 15 -10.63 12.19 15.76
C GLN A 15 -9.55 12.97 16.50
N THR A 16 -8.86 12.33 17.44
CA THR A 16 -7.90 12.95 18.38
C THR A 16 -6.70 13.60 17.70
N ASN A 17 -6.50 13.38 16.40
CA ASN A 17 -5.37 13.89 15.61
C ASN A 17 -5.76 15.05 14.68
N ASN A 18 -6.98 15.58 14.76
CA ASN A 18 -7.35 16.77 14.02
C ASN A 18 -6.97 18.03 14.80
N ILE A 19 -6.45 19.02 14.09
CA ILE A 19 -6.22 20.35 14.67
C ILE A 19 -7.43 21.26 14.42
N ASP A 20 -7.79 22.05 15.42
CA ASP A 20 -8.89 23.06 15.39
C ASP A 20 -8.31 24.48 15.39
N SER A 21 -7.05 24.63 15.05
CA SER A 21 -6.34 25.91 15.01
C SER A 21 -6.14 26.35 13.56
N ASP A 22 -6.01 27.67 13.36
CA ASP A 22 -5.65 28.23 12.07
C ASP A 22 -4.31 27.60 11.58
N PRO A 23 -4.30 26.95 10.41
CA PRO A 23 -3.08 26.34 9.87
C PRO A 23 -2.01 27.36 9.48
N LEU A 24 -2.27 28.64 9.54
CA LEU A 24 -1.33 29.74 9.21
C LEU A 24 -0.70 29.56 7.81
N PHE A 25 -1.53 29.47 6.79
CA PHE A 25 -1.04 29.46 5.39
C PHE A 25 -0.30 30.74 5.05
N THR A 26 0.75 30.63 4.23
CA THR A 26 1.63 31.74 3.87
C THR A 26 0.89 32.85 3.12
N ASN A 27 0.11 32.51 2.08
CA ASN A 27 -0.64 33.51 1.30
C ASN A 27 -1.80 32.90 0.49
N THR A 28 -2.93 32.68 1.15
CA THR A 28 -4.13 32.09 0.50
C THR A 28 -4.70 32.94 -0.64
N SER A 29 -4.45 34.27 -0.62
CA SER A 29 -4.91 35.17 -1.67
C SER A 29 -4.20 34.95 -3.02
N ASN A 30 -3.01 34.35 -2.98
CA ASN A 30 -2.23 33.97 -4.14
C ASN A 30 -2.20 32.45 -4.37
N ASN A 31 -3.12 31.70 -3.75
CA ASN A 31 -3.16 30.24 -3.76
C ASN A 31 -1.89 29.58 -3.18
N ASP A 32 -1.17 30.27 -2.31
CA ASP A 32 -0.04 29.72 -1.57
C ASP A 32 -0.53 29.15 -0.24
N TYR A 33 -0.72 27.85 -0.22
CA TYR A 33 -1.17 27.07 0.93
C TYR A 33 0.00 26.41 1.68
N THR A 34 1.23 26.87 1.47
CA THR A 34 2.36 26.46 2.29
C THR A 34 2.20 26.96 3.73
N LEU A 35 2.74 26.20 4.69
CA LEU A 35 2.63 26.56 6.10
C LEU A 35 3.68 27.61 6.48
N SER A 36 3.23 28.65 7.19
CA SER A 36 4.14 29.64 7.78
C SER A 36 4.82 29.07 9.00
N THR A 37 6.01 29.59 9.33
CA THR A 37 6.75 29.24 10.55
C THR A 37 5.84 29.41 11.79
N GLY A 38 5.75 28.38 12.62
CA GLY A 38 4.92 28.36 13.81
C GLY A 38 3.48 27.87 13.58
N SER A 39 3.17 27.40 12.37
CA SER A 39 1.91 26.74 12.10
C SER A 39 1.70 25.53 13.03
N PRO A 40 0.50 25.36 13.63
CA PRO A 40 0.20 24.18 14.43
C PRO A 40 0.06 22.89 13.58
N ALA A 41 0.10 23.01 12.25
CA ALA A 41 0.04 21.89 11.32
C ALA A 41 1.42 21.29 11.00
N ILE A 42 2.52 21.96 11.41
CA ILE A 42 3.89 21.47 11.21
C ILE A 42 4.17 20.30 12.17
N ASP A 43 4.81 19.24 11.67
CA ASP A 43 5.26 18.06 12.43
C ASP A 43 4.16 17.31 13.20
N VAL A 44 2.90 17.40 12.80
CA VAL A 44 1.76 16.78 13.50
C VAL A 44 0.90 15.84 12.64
N GLY A 45 1.32 15.57 11.42
CA GLY A 45 0.62 14.67 10.50
C GLY A 45 0.68 13.20 10.94
N HIS A 46 0.79 12.26 10.02
CA HIS A 46 0.75 10.84 10.35
C HIS A 46 1.94 10.41 11.23
N PRO A 47 1.75 9.64 12.31
CA PRO A 47 2.82 9.31 13.27
C PRO A 47 3.85 8.28 12.76
N ASN A 48 3.58 7.57 11.65
CA ASN A 48 4.50 6.60 11.09
C ASN A 48 5.63 7.34 10.35
N ALA A 49 6.88 7.03 10.68
CA ALA A 49 8.08 7.63 10.11
C ALA A 49 8.18 7.50 8.58
N PHE A 50 7.48 6.52 8.00
CA PHE A 50 7.33 6.39 6.55
C PHE A 50 6.78 7.65 5.87
N TYR A 51 5.90 8.38 6.55
CA TYR A 51 5.30 9.61 6.03
C TYR A 51 6.08 10.88 6.43
N ASN A 52 7.22 10.75 7.09
CA ASN A 52 8.03 11.90 7.48
C ASN A 52 8.38 12.78 6.30
N ASP A 53 8.58 14.05 6.58
CA ASP A 53 9.08 15.01 5.63
C ASP A 53 10.53 14.71 5.20
N THR A 54 10.96 15.30 4.09
CA THR A 54 12.31 15.08 3.55
C THR A 54 13.45 15.49 4.48
N ASN A 55 13.15 16.28 5.50
CA ASN A 55 14.10 16.68 6.56
C ASN A 55 14.17 15.68 7.72
N GLY A 56 13.37 14.60 7.68
CA GLY A 56 13.29 13.55 8.68
C GLY A 56 12.35 13.84 9.86
N THR A 57 11.69 15.00 9.90
CA THR A 57 10.67 15.29 10.92
C THR A 57 9.35 14.63 10.54
N ARG A 58 8.44 14.53 11.53
CA ARG A 58 7.09 14.04 11.28
C ARG A 58 6.41 14.93 10.24
N ASN A 59 5.69 14.33 9.29
CA ASN A 59 5.05 15.09 8.23
C ASN A 59 4.09 16.16 8.74
N ASP A 60 4.00 17.24 7.97
CA ASP A 60 3.04 18.31 8.18
C ASP A 60 1.61 17.85 7.83
N MET A 61 0.61 18.48 8.43
CA MET A 61 -0.78 18.33 7.97
C MET A 61 -1.05 19.31 6.83
N GLY A 62 -1.56 18.79 5.69
CA GLY A 62 -1.99 19.62 4.58
C GLY A 62 -1.20 19.41 3.30
N TYR A 63 -1.22 20.41 2.41
CA TYR A 63 -0.68 20.31 1.03
C TYR A 63 0.84 20.03 0.97
N THR A 64 1.59 20.53 1.93
CA THR A 64 3.06 20.37 2.00
C THR A 64 3.49 19.22 2.90
N GLY A 65 2.54 18.50 3.51
CA GLY A 65 2.86 17.39 4.41
C GLY A 65 3.19 16.10 3.68
N GLY A 66 4.08 15.33 4.29
CA GLY A 66 4.48 14.01 3.84
C GLY A 66 5.71 13.98 2.95
N ASN A 67 6.18 12.76 2.71
CA ASN A 67 7.41 12.55 1.93
C ASN A 67 7.22 12.71 0.40
N GLY A 68 6.03 13.10 -0.05
CA GLY A 68 5.73 13.28 -1.47
C GLY A 68 5.73 11.97 -2.26
N ILE A 69 5.53 10.83 -1.59
CA ILE A 69 5.43 9.52 -2.21
C ILE A 69 4.08 8.90 -1.82
N SER A 70 3.39 8.33 -2.78
CA SER A 70 2.15 7.59 -2.54
C SER A 70 2.15 6.26 -3.26
N PHE A 71 1.38 5.31 -2.72
CA PHE A 71 1.22 3.97 -3.26
C PHE A 71 -0.25 3.71 -3.58
N SER A 72 -0.51 2.93 -4.62
CA SER A 72 -1.87 2.57 -5.05
C SER A 72 -2.56 1.59 -4.11
N ALA A 73 -1.83 0.93 -3.22
CA ALA A 73 -2.35 -0.03 -2.26
C ALA A 73 -1.46 -0.06 -1.01
N THR A 74 -2.02 -0.52 0.11
CA THR A 74 -1.30 -0.78 1.38
C THR A 74 -1.10 -2.26 1.63
N GLU A 75 -1.74 -3.11 0.83
CA GLU A 75 -1.64 -4.57 0.86
C GLU A 75 -1.76 -5.12 -0.57
N LEU A 76 -1.25 -6.31 -0.82
CA LEU A 76 -1.38 -7.03 -2.08
C LEU A 76 -1.94 -8.43 -1.81
N ASP A 77 -3.22 -8.62 -2.13
CA ASP A 77 -3.89 -9.91 -2.08
C ASP A 77 -3.87 -10.56 -3.47
N PHE A 78 -3.21 -11.71 -3.58
CA PHE A 78 -3.08 -12.46 -4.83
C PHE A 78 -4.27 -13.39 -5.11
N GLY A 79 -5.18 -13.52 -4.15
CA GLY A 79 -6.35 -14.39 -4.25
C GLY A 79 -6.00 -15.88 -4.22
N TYR A 80 -6.81 -16.69 -4.90
CA TYR A 80 -6.60 -18.14 -5.01
C TYR A 80 -5.65 -18.44 -6.18
N VAL A 81 -4.62 -19.24 -5.92
CA VAL A 81 -3.60 -19.61 -6.93
C VAL A 81 -3.26 -21.09 -6.79
N ALA A 82 -3.31 -21.86 -7.85
CA ALA A 82 -2.91 -23.26 -7.82
C ALA A 82 -1.43 -23.40 -7.48
N VAL A 83 -1.07 -24.43 -6.72
CA VAL A 83 0.33 -24.72 -6.37
C VAL A 83 1.15 -24.90 -7.64
N GLY A 84 2.25 -24.15 -7.75
CA GLY A 84 3.13 -24.12 -8.93
C GLY A 84 2.76 -23.09 -9.98
N GLU A 85 1.57 -22.49 -9.92
CA GLU A 85 1.16 -21.42 -10.84
C GLU A 85 1.53 -20.04 -10.29
N ASN A 86 1.48 -19.02 -11.16
CA ASN A 86 1.85 -17.66 -10.81
C ASN A 86 0.63 -16.71 -10.85
N SER A 87 0.48 -15.91 -9.82
CA SER A 87 -0.42 -14.74 -9.82
C SER A 87 0.40 -13.46 -9.72
N TYR A 88 -0.10 -12.37 -10.32
CA TYR A 88 0.58 -11.09 -10.37
C TYR A 88 -0.27 -9.95 -9.83
N LYS A 89 0.36 -9.06 -9.08
CA LYS A 89 -0.23 -7.79 -8.64
C LYS A 89 0.70 -6.64 -8.98
N THR A 90 0.11 -5.49 -9.25
CA THR A 90 0.85 -4.28 -9.61
C THR A 90 0.69 -3.24 -8.51
N LEU A 91 1.80 -2.70 -8.03
CA LEU A 91 1.84 -1.54 -7.17
C LEU A 91 2.28 -0.33 -7.99
N THR A 92 1.48 0.73 -7.98
CA THR A 92 1.86 2.02 -8.55
C THR A 92 2.48 2.87 -7.46
N ILE A 93 3.64 3.44 -7.75
CA ILE A 93 4.34 4.36 -6.86
C ILE A 93 4.36 5.71 -7.55
N THR A 94 3.82 6.73 -6.89
CA THR A 94 3.74 8.08 -7.41
C THR A 94 4.64 9.00 -6.60
N ASN A 95 5.54 9.70 -7.29
CA ASN A 95 6.42 10.71 -6.74
C ASN A 95 5.83 12.10 -7.05
N THR A 96 5.41 12.82 -6.04
CA THR A 96 4.91 14.20 -6.17
C THR A 96 5.97 15.26 -5.80
N ARG A 97 7.20 14.82 -5.46
CA ARG A 97 8.32 15.72 -5.16
C ARG A 97 8.82 16.46 -6.39
N ASP A 98 9.51 17.58 -6.16
CA ASP A 98 10.25 18.32 -7.17
C ASP A 98 11.57 17.63 -7.57
N SER A 99 11.98 16.58 -6.85
CA SER A 99 13.17 15.77 -7.13
C SER A 99 12.79 14.33 -7.47
N ALA A 100 13.64 13.66 -8.25
CA ALA A 100 13.52 12.23 -8.46
C ALA A 100 13.79 11.46 -7.16
N ILE A 101 13.24 10.26 -7.02
CA ILE A 101 13.54 9.30 -5.96
C ILE A 101 14.10 8.02 -6.56
N SER A 102 14.93 7.31 -5.80
CA SER A 102 15.52 6.05 -6.20
C SER A 102 15.18 4.97 -5.19
N LEU A 103 14.43 3.94 -5.61
CA LEU A 103 14.25 2.75 -4.80
C LEU A 103 15.45 1.84 -4.97
N SER A 104 16.13 1.53 -3.89
CA SER A 104 17.35 0.71 -3.90
C SER A 104 17.06 -0.79 -3.89
N GLY A 105 15.86 -1.22 -3.45
CA GLY A 105 15.51 -2.63 -3.41
C GLY A 105 14.11 -2.92 -2.96
N ALA A 106 13.75 -4.21 -3.06
CA ALA A 106 12.59 -4.83 -2.46
C ALA A 106 13.03 -6.11 -1.75
N SER A 107 12.53 -6.35 -0.55
CA SER A 107 12.78 -7.58 0.21
C SER A 107 11.46 -8.23 0.65
N PHE A 108 11.49 -9.55 0.77
CA PHE A 108 10.35 -10.38 1.12
C PHE A 108 10.76 -11.30 2.27
N ASP A 109 9.88 -11.51 3.23
CA ASP A 109 10.08 -12.46 4.32
C ASP A 109 9.65 -13.90 3.97
N ASP A 110 8.84 -14.08 2.90
CA ASP A 110 8.48 -15.38 2.35
C ASP A 110 8.91 -15.48 0.87
N VAL A 111 9.64 -16.55 0.53
CA VAL A 111 10.22 -16.81 -0.81
C VAL A 111 9.18 -17.10 -1.89
N GLN A 112 7.93 -17.34 -1.53
CA GLN A 112 6.84 -17.55 -2.49
C GLN A 112 6.37 -16.22 -3.13
N PHE A 113 6.72 -15.09 -2.52
CA PHE A 113 6.51 -13.76 -3.09
C PHE A 113 7.81 -13.23 -3.67
N SER A 114 7.71 -12.57 -4.82
CA SER A 114 8.89 -12.06 -5.51
C SER A 114 8.56 -10.91 -6.47
N THR A 115 9.60 -10.33 -7.07
CA THR A 115 9.46 -9.38 -8.18
C THR A 115 10.60 -9.60 -9.18
N SER A 116 10.29 -9.39 -10.45
CA SER A 116 11.30 -9.34 -11.52
C SER A 116 11.85 -7.93 -11.75
N GLN A 117 11.40 -6.93 -10.96
CA GLN A 117 11.88 -5.56 -11.07
C GLN A 117 13.38 -5.48 -10.76
N SER A 118 14.14 -4.85 -11.64
CA SER A 118 15.53 -4.52 -11.38
C SER A 118 15.64 -3.25 -10.56
N PHE A 119 16.58 -3.23 -9.61
CA PHE A 119 16.89 -2.07 -8.78
C PHE A 119 18.33 -1.60 -9.05
N PRO A 120 18.66 -0.31 -8.87
CA PRO A 120 17.75 0.75 -8.40
C PRO A 120 16.70 1.13 -9.44
N LEU A 121 15.47 1.43 -8.95
CA LEU A 121 14.38 1.96 -9.77
C LEU A 121 14.27 3.47 -9.52
N ASN A 122 14.55 4.25 -10.57
CA ASN A 122 14.40 5.71 -10.51
C ASN A 122 12.96 6.12 -10.85
N ILE A 123 12.35 6.93 -10.00
CA ILE A 123 11.02 7.53 -10.20
C ILE A 123 11.22 9.03 -10.33
N PRO A 124 11.14 9.60 -11.56
CA PRO A 124 11.32 11.03 -11.79
C PRO A 124 10.34 11.89 -10.96
N ASN A 125 10.68 13.17 -10.79
CA ASN A 125 9.76 14.13 -10.18
C ASN A 125 8.41 14.15 -10.90
N HIS A 126 7.33 14.33 -10.14
CA HIS A 126 5.95 14.41 -10.62
C HIS A 126 5.55 13.26 -11.56
N SER A 127 6.03 12.04 -11.31
CA SER A 127 5.76 10.86 -12.14
C SER A 127 5.41 9.63 -11.32
N SER A 128 4.93 8.60 -12.02
CA SER A 128 4.61 7.31 -11.42
C SER A 128 5.38 6.20 -12.11
N GLN A 129 5.68 5.15 -11.35
CA GLN A 129 6.23 3.89 -11.83
C GLN A 129 5.40 2.71 -11.32
N TYR A 130 5.48 1.60 -12.04
CA TYR A 130 4.76 0.37 -11.76
C TYR A 130 5.77 -0.72 -11.39
N ILE A 131 5.50 -1.45 -10.30
CA ILE A 131 6.23 -2.66 -9.95
C ILE A 131 5.24 -3.81 -9.96
N HIS A 132 5.63 -4.89 -10.65
CA HIS A 132 4.87 -6.14 -10.65
C HIS A 132 5.46 -7.09 -9.62
N PHE A 133 4.60 -7.59 -8.76
CA PHE A 133 4.92 -8.61 -7.78
C PHE A 133 4.23 -9.91 -8.17
N SER A 134 4.89 -11.02 -7.89
CA SER A 134 4.38 -12.37 -8.16
C SER A 134 4.24 -13.18 -6.88
N PHE A 135 3.25 -14.03 -6.87
CA PHE A 135 3.05 -15.08 -5.88
C PHE A 135 3.06 -16.44 -6.57
N THR A 136 3.96 -17.32 -6.13
CA THR A 136 4.14 -18.68 -6.68
C THR A 136 4.13 -19.66 -5.54
N PRO A 137 2.96 -20.15 -5.13
CA PRO A 137 2.86 -21.06 -3.99
C PRO A 137 3.49 -22.41 -4.26
N THR A 138 4.20 -22.96 -3.28
CA THR A 138 4.84 -24.29 -3.36
C THR A 138 4.09 -25.37 -2.55
N SER A 139 3.07 -24.98 -1.79
CA SER A 139 2.22 -25.91 -1.01
C SER A 139 0.87 -25.25 -0.75
N GLY A 140 -0.17 -26.05 -0.57
CA GLY A 140 -1.54 -25.59 -0.30
C GLY A 140 -1.70 -24.76 0.98
N GLY A 141 -2.84 -24.06 1.08
CA GLY A 141 -3.29 -23.26 2.21
C GLY A 141 -2.95 -21.78 2.12
N ALA A 142 -3.45 -21.02 3.11
CA ALA A 142 -3.22 -19.58 3.18
C ALA A 142 -1.72 -19.26 3.36
N LYS A 143 -1.25 -18.27 2.61
CA LYS A 143 0.10 -17.74 2.65
C LYS A 143 0.04 -16.26 2.97
N THR A 144 0.94 -15.81 3.82
CA THR A 144 1.11 -14.40 4.16
C THR A 144 2.58 -14.05 4.12
N GLY A 145 2.88 -12.81 3.84
CA GLY A 145 4.23 -12.30 3.85
C GLY A 145 4.25 -10.78 3.95
N THR A 146 5.44 -10.24 3.99
CA THR A 146 5.69 -8.82 4.06
C THR A 146 6.65 -8.42 2.94
N LEU A 147 6.27 -7.40 2.17
CA LEU A 147 7.14 -6.70 1.25
C LEU A 147 7.68 -5.45 1.94
N GLN A 148 8.99 -5.25 1.88
CA GLN A 148 9.63 -3.99 2.26
C GLN A 148 10.32 -3.37 1.05
N LEU A 149 9.98 -2.12 0.73
CA LEU A 149 10.69 -1.31 -0.26
C LEU A 149 11.73 -0.43 0.44
N SER A 150 12.92 -0.33 -0.14
CA SER A 150 14.03 0.46 0.39
C SER A 150 14.43 1.57 -0.56
N SER A 151 14.98 2.66 -0.03
CA SER A 151 15.53 3.76 -0.81
C SER A 151 16.75 4.37 -0.14
N ASP A 152 17.66 4.91 -0.96
CA ASP A 152 18.86 5.63 -0.51
C ASP A 152 18.64 7.15 -0.42
N ASP A 153 17.47 7.66 -0.84
CA ASP A 153 17.17 9.10 -0.92
C ASP A 153 16.74 9.73 0.41
N ILE A 154 16.58 8.93 1.45
CA ILE A 154 16.26 9.38 2.80
C ILE A 154 17.41 8.97 3.72
N SER A 155 17.97 9.91 4.46
CA SER A 155 19.08 9.68 5.36
C SER A 155 18.69 8.81 6.55
N GLY A 156 19.14 7.57 6.54
CA GLY A 156 18.85 6.57 7.57
C GLY A 156 18.10 5.38 6.97
N SER A 157 18.46 4.15 7.18
CA SER A 157 17.95 2.88 6.62
C SER A 157 16.42 2.83 6.40
N ASP A 158 15.94 3.58 5.41
CA ASP A 158 14.52 3.88 5.33
C ASP A 158 13.79 2.90 4.44
N THR A 159 12.95 2.12 5.08
CA THR A 159 11.95 1.29 4.45
C THR A 159 10.83 2.20 3.95
N TYR A 160 10.68 2.36 2.65
CA TYR A 160 9.64 3.21 2.04
C TYR A 160 8.23 2.72 2.28
N GLY A 161 8.06 1.53 2.72
CA GLY A 161 6.77 0.96 3.05
C GLY A 161 6.88 -0.51 3.32
N GLU A 162 6.10 -0.91 4.26
CA GLU A 162 5.81 -2.29 4.56
C GLU A 162 4.42 -2.59 4.03
N PHE A 163 4.30 -3.59 3.18
CA PHE A 163 3.05 -4.01 2.57
C PHE A 163 2.75 -5.43 2.99
N ALA A 164 1.55 -5.65 3.52
CA ALA A 164 1.07 -6.99 3.76
C ALA A 164 0.83 -7.71 2.43
N LEU A 165 1.33 -8.94 2.34
CA LEU A 165 1.11 -9.84 1.21
C LEU A 165 0.23 -11.00 1.66
N SER A 166 -0.74 -11.38 0.83
CA SER A 166 -1.58 -12.55 1.08
C SER A 166 -1.91 -13.28 -0.22
N GLY A 167 -2.13 -14.58 -0.09
CA GLY A 167 -2.63 -15.43 -1.17
C GLY A 167 -3.09 -16.75 -0.61
N ASN A 168 -3.99 -17.42 -1.30
CA ASN A 168 -4.49 -18.73 -0.89
C ASN A 168 -4.10 -19.77 -1.95
N ALA A 169 -3.21 -20.67 -1.56
CA ALA A 169 -2.67 -21.71 -2.45
C ALA A 169 -3.62 -22.91 -2.50
N LEU A 170 -4.06 -23.30 -3.70
CA LEU A 170 -4.88 -24.48 -3.92
C LEU A 170 -3.99 -25.65 -4.33
N ASP A 171 -4.03 -26.73 -3.56
CA ASP A 171 -3.38 -27.96 -3.94
C ASP A 171 -4.32 -28.80 -4.80
N LEU A 172 -4.19 -28.68 -6.10
CA LEU A 172 -5.01 -29.39 -7.08
C LEU A 172 -4.40 -30.73 -7.50
N SER A 173 -3.48 -31.27 -6.71
CA SER A 173 -2.78 -32.53 -7.05
C SER A 173 -3.71 -33.75 -7.09
N ASP A 174 -4.87 -33.69 -6.44
CA ASP A 174 -5.92 -34.71 -6.49
C ASP A 174 -7.01 -34.42 -7.54
N GLY A 175 -6.91 -33.28 -8.26
CA GLY A 175 -7.90 -32.85 -9.26
C GLY A 175 -9.24 -32.45 -8.68
N VAL A 176 -9.33 -32.10 -7.39
CA VAL A 176 -10.58 -31.75 -6.70
C VAL A 176 -10.46 -30.41 -6.01
N VAL A 177 -11.39 -29.50 -6.26
CA VAL A 177 -11.54 -28.24 -5.51
C VAL A 177 -12.76 -28.34 -4.61
N GLN A 178 -12.58 -28.21 -3.33
CA GLN A 178 -13.62 -28.41 -2.32
C GLN A 178 -14.23 -27.09 -1.83
N VAL A 179 -15.57 -27.03 -1.85
CA VAL A 179 -16.37 -25.90 -1.34
C VAL A 179 -17.13 -26.37 -0.10
N PRO A 180 -17.07 -25.69 1.04
CA PRO A 180 -16.35 -24.43 1.32
C PRO A 180 -14.96 -24.62 1.93
N SER A 181 -14.39 -25.83 1.97
CA SER A 181 -13.19 -26.12 2.76
C SER A 181 -11.90 -25.51 2.17
N GLU A 182 -11.80 -25.39 0.84
CA GLU A 182 -10.64 -24.83 0.14
C GLU A 182 -10.95 -23.45 -0.43
N VAL A 183 -12.14 -23.29 -0.99
CA VAL A 183 -12.64 -21.99 -1.48
C VAL A 183 -14.07 -21.77 -0.97
N PRO A 184 -14.45 -20.53 -0.63
CA PRO A 184 -15.74 -20.27 0.00
C PRO A 184 -16.94 -20.39 -0.93
N THR A 185 -16.75 -20.23 -2.24
CA THR A 185 -17.86 -20.25 -3.21
C THR A 185 -17.62 -21.18 -4.38
N ILE A 186 -18.72 -21.65 -4.98
CA ILE A 186 -18.68 -22.50 -6.18
C ILE A 186 -18.03 -21.74 -7.36
N GLN A 187 -18.26 -20.43 -7.48
CA GLN A 187 -17.68 -19.64 -8.55
C GLN A 187 -16.16 -19.57 -8.42
N GLU A 188 -15.64 -19.33 -7.20
CA GLU A 188 -14.20 -19.35 -6.96
C GLU A 188 -13.58 -20.73 -7.24
N ALA A 189 -14.30 -21.81 -6.92
CA ALA A 189 -13.86 -23.16 -7.27
C ALA A 189 -13.76 -23.38 -8.78
N ILE A 190 -14.75 -22.90 -9.54
CA ILE A 190 -14.75 -22.97 -11.01
C ILE A 190 -13.61 -22.14 -11.59
N ASP A 191 -13.42 -20.92 -11.08
CA ASP A 191 -12.39 -19.99 -11.57
C ASP A 191 -10.97 -20.50 -11.28
N ALA A 192 -10.82 -21.31 -10.23
CA ALA A 192 -9.53 -21.91 -9.83
C ALA A 192 -9.25 -23.27 -10.51
N SER A 193 -10.27 -23.93 -11.05
CA SER A 193 -10.15 -25.27 -11.66
C SER A 193 -9.57 -25.21 -13.07
N SER A 194 -8.90 -26.27 -13.44
CA SER A 194 -8.41 -26.54 -14.80
C SER A 194 -9.29 -27.61 -15.50
N ASP A 195 -9.07 -27.79 -16.80
CA ASP A 195 -9.75 -28.83 -17.56
C ASP A 195 -9.48 -30.24 -16.98
N GLY A 196 -10.54 -30.91 -16.54
CA GLY A 196 -10.46 -32.22 -15.93
C GLY A 196 -10.60 -32.24 -14.41
N ASP A 197 -10.53 -31.11 -13.76
CA ASP A 197 -10.73 -31.01 -12.31
C ASP A 197 -12.22 -31.16 -11.92
N THR A 198 -12.44 -31.55 -10.68
CA THR A 198 -13.77 -31.73 -10.10
C THR A 198 -14.03 -30.66 -9.04
N VAL A 199 -15.17 -29.97 -9.12
CA VAL A 199 -15.64 -29.10 -8.02
C VAL A 199 -16.55 -29.90 -7.11
N LEU A 200 -16.12 -30.14 -5.88
CA LEU A 200 -16.88 -30.87 -4.87
C LEU A 200 -17.54 -29.90 -3.89
N VAL A 201 -18.87 -29.87 -3.88
CA VAL A 201 -19.63 -29.04 -2.94
C VAL A 201 -20.10 -29.88 -1.79
N ALA A 202 -19.61 -29.56 -0.57
CA ALA A 202 -20.09 -30.22 0.64
C ALA A 202 -21.49 -29.69 1.02
N SER A 203 -22.33 -30.59 1.53
CA SER A 203 -23.69 -30.28 2.00
C SER A 203 -23.69 -29.81 3.45
#